data_710fb271f443e26d7a8a4a6c6dc30e33
#
_entry.id   710fb271f443e26d7a8a4a6c6dc30e33
#
_cell.length_a   1.000
_cell.length_b   1.000
_cell.length_c   1.000
_cell.angle_alpha   90.00
_cell.angle_beta   90.00
_cell.angle_gamma   90.00
#
_symmetry.space_group_name_H-M   'P 1'
#
loop_
_entity.id
_entity.type
_entity.pdbx_description
1 polymer ?
#
loop_
_entity_poly.entity_id
_entity_poly.type
_entity_poly.pdbx_seq_one_letter_code
_entity_poly.pdbx_strand_id
1 'polypeptide(L)'
;MRVNITTNGTLLKKQLDTLIVHPVHQINISMHSADDNDCIDMDTYFKNITECCNMLNEKTDTEISLRLWTTLEKPNLFGQKNLTIRKKLYINVQSPFEWPDINNSYYNDRGFCQGLRTHIAILSDGTIVPCCLDGNAYISLGNIFVQDISEILEQERTQNFIQGFRDKRAVEPLCCHCSFKERFSHKM
;
A
#
# COMPACT_ATOMS: atom_id res chain seq x y z
N MET A 1 19.06 -3.04 1.59
CA MET A 1 17.70 -2.44 1.60
C MET A 1 16.78 -3.33 0.79
N ARG A 2 15.53 -3.55 1.20
CA ARG A 2 14.53 -4.29 0.42
C ARG A 2 13.60 -3.27 -0.24
N VAL A 3 13.46 -3.33 -1.57
CA VAL A 3 12.57 -2.45 -2.33
C VAL A 3 11.32 -3.22 -2.73
N ASN A 4 10.15 -2.69 -2.44
CA ASN A 4 8.86 -3.19 -2.88
C ASN A 4 8.20 -2.16 -3.79
N ILE A 5 7.63 -2.63 -4.89
CA ILE A 5 6.86 -1.79 -5.84
C ILE A 5 5.39 -2.17 -5.73
N THR A 6 4.51 -1.18 -5.73
CA THR A 6 3.07 -1.37 -5.92
C THR A 6 2.65 -0.62 -7.18
N THR A 7 1.97 -1.30 -8.09
CA THR A 7 1.61 -0.78 -9.42
C THR A 7 0.26 -1.34 -9.86
N ASN A 8 -0.44 -0.64 -10.76
CA ASN A 8 -1.58 -1.19 -11.49
C ASN A 8 -1.16 -2.13 -12.64
N GLY A 9 0.14 -2.25 -12.91
CA GLY A 9 0.70 -3.17 -13.91
C GLY A 9 0.64 -2.70 -15.36
N THR A 10 0.02 -1.58 -15.67
CA THR A 10 -0.19 -1.11 -17.06
C THR A 10 1.12 -0.87 -17.81
N LEU A 11 2.16 -0.45 -17.11
CA LEU A 11 3.50 -0.21 -17.67
C LEU A 11 4.49 -1.36 -17.41
N LEU A 12 4.05 -2.45 -16.78
CA LEU A 12 4.95 -3.52 -16.34
C LEU A 12 5.74 -4.11 -17.52
N LYS A 13 5.07 -4.35 -18.65
CA LYS A 13 5.71 -4.89 -19.87
C LYS A 13 6.79 -3.95 -20.41
N LYS A 14 6.55 -2.64 -20.37
CA LYS A 14 7.53 -1.63 -20.79
C LYS A 14 8.77 -1.59 -19.90
N GLN A 15 8.61 -1.90 -18.62
CA GLN A 15 9.69 -1.87 -17.63
C GLN A 15 10.32 -3.25 -17.35
N LEU A 16 9.87 -4.29 -18.04
CA LEU A 16 10.24 -5.67 -17.75
C LEU A 16 11.75 -5.90 -17.79
N ASP A 17 12.43 -5.45 -18.84
CA ASP A 17 13.86 -5.64 -18.98
C ASP A 17 14.64 -4.91 -17.86
N THR A 18 14.21 -3.72 -17.48
CA THR A 18 14.79 -2.99 -16.34
C THR A 18 14.63 -3.76 -15.04
N LEU A 19 13.46 -4.34 -14.80
CA LEU A 19 13.17 -5.13 -13.61
C LEU A 19 13.91 -6.48 -13.57
N ILE A 20 14.24 -7.04 -14.73
CA ILE A 20 15.07 -8.25 -14.82
C ILE A 20 16.54 -7.92 -14.49
N VAL A 21 17.05 -6.80 -15.01
CA VAL A 21 18.45 -6.37 -14.77
C VAL A 21 18.63 -5.84 -13.35
N HIS A 22 17.62 -5.17 -12.80
CA HIS A 22 17.61 -4.58 -11.46
C HIS A 22 16.45 -5.13 -10.63
N PRO A 23 16.52 -6.39 -10.18
CA PRO A 23 15.41 -7.03 -9.50
C PRO A 23 15.12 -6.38 -8.15
N VAL A 24 13.84 -6.20 -7.87
CA VAL A 24 13.35 -5.72 -6.57
C VAL A 24 12.94 -6.90 -5.69
N HIS A 25 12.78 -6.64 -4.38
CA HIS A 25 12.38 -7.71 -3.46
C HIS A 25 10.96 -8.20 -3.76
N GLN A 26 10.02 -7.29 -4.00
CA GLN A 26 8.61 -7.65 -4.24
C GLN A 26 7.92 -6.68 -5.18
N ILE A 27 7.06 -7.21 -6.05
CA ILE A 27 6.13 -6.43 -6.87
C ILE A 27 4.69 -6.81 -6.50
N ASN A 28 3.91 -5.80 -6.10
CA ASN A 28 2.48 -5.92 -5.84
C ASN A 28 1.72 -5.35 -7.03
N ILE A 29 0.93 -6.15 -7.71
CA ILE A 29 0.15 -5.73 -8.87
C ILE A 29 -1.31 -5.62 -8.44
N SER A 30 -1.85 -4.40 -8.48
CA SER A 30 -3.25 -4.11 -8.11
C SER A 30 -4.17 -4.42 -9.29
N MET A 31 -4.62 -5.69 -9.38
CA MET A 31 -5.45 -6.19 -10.48
C MET A 31 -6.85 -5.56 -10.50
N HIS A 32 -7.37 -5.16 -9.33
CA HIS A 32 -8.68 -4.54 -9.18
C HIS A 32 -8.78 -3.14 -9.77
N SER A 33 -7.67 -2.46 -10.03
CA SER A 33 -7.65 -1.13 -10.65
C SER A 33 -7.52 -1.18 -12.17
N ALA A 34 -7.58 -2.36 -12.78
CA ALA A 34 -7.56 -2.48 -14.23
C ALA A 34 -8.84 -1.93 -14.87
N ASP A 35 -9.99 -2.14 -14.21
CA ASP A 35 -11.31 -1.66 -14.69
C ASP A 35 -11.44 -0.13 -14.64
N ASP A 36 -10.66 0.56 -13.81
CA ASP A 36 -10.67 2.02 -13.70
C ASP A 36 -9.94 2.73 -14.86
N ASN A 37 -9.30 1.96 -15.74
CA ASN A 37 -8.57 2.46 -16.89
C ASN A 37 -9.35 2.17 -18.18
N ASP A 38 -10.31 3.00 -18.54
CA ASP A 38 -11.22 2.88 -19.71
C ASP A 38 -10.56 2.65 -21.08
N CYS A 39 -9.23 2.68 -21.15
CA CYS A 39 -8.46 2.59 -22.39
C CYS A 39 -7.70 1.27 -22.56
N ILE A 40 -7.88 0.28 -21.68
CA ILE A 40 -7.10 -0.95 -21.71
C ILE A 40 -7.99 -2.12 -22.13
N ASP A 41 -7.62 -2.78 -23.23
CA ASP A 41 -8.16 -4.09 -23.55
C ASP A 41 -7.76 -5.10 -22.47
N MET A 42 -8.75 -5.63 -21.75
CA MET A 42 -8.55 -6.50 -20.59
C MET A 42 -7.83 -7.80 -20.96
N ASP A 43 -8.10 -8.36 -22.14
CA ASP A 43 -7.44 -9.60 -22.59
C ASP A 43 -5.94 -9.34 -22.83
N THR A 44 -5.61 -8.22 -23.46
CA THR A 44 -4.22 -7.78 -23.65
C THR A 44 -3.55 -7.47 -22.32
N TYR A 45 -4.26 -6.83 -21.38
CA TYR A 45 -3.74 -6.54 -20.06
C TYR A 45 -3.39 -7.83 -19.31
N PHE A 46 -4.32 -8.76 -19.17
CA PHE A 46 -4.08 -10.03 -18.48
C PHE A 46 -2.97 -10.86 -19.14
N LYS A 47 -2.91 -10.88 -20.47
CA LYS A 47 -1.84 -11.53 -21.21
C LYS A 47 -0.48 -10.91 -20.86
N ASN A 48 -0.36 -9.58 -20.89
CA ASN A 48 0.87 -8.88 -20.56
C ASN A 48 1.31 -9.13 -19.12
N ILE A 49 0.38 -9.07 -18.15
CA ILE A 49 0.68 -9.35 -16.74
C ILE A 49 1.19 -10.79 -16.59
N THR A 50 0.51 -11.76 -17.23
CA THR A 50 0.90 -13.18 -17.16
C THR A 50 2.30 -13.41 -17.74
N GLU A 51 2.59 -12.86 -18.91
CA GLU A 51 3.92 -12.94 -19.53
C GLU A 51 5.00 -12.33 -18.63
N CYS A 52 4.76 -11.12 -18.10
CA CYS A 52 5.71 -10.45 -17.20
C CYS A 52 5.95 -11.24 -15.92
N CYS A 53 4.89 -11.75 -15.29
CA CYS A 53 5.01 -12.57 -14.08
C CYS A 53 5.83 -13.86 -14.35
N ASN A 54 5.63 -14.48 -15.50
CA ASN A 54 6.39 -15.67 -15.89
C ASN A 54 7.88 -15.33 -16.03
N MET A 55 8.21 -14.31 -16.81
CA MET A 55 9.60 -13.91 -17.05
C MET A 55 10.32 -13.46 -15.78
N LEU A 56 9.66 -12.64 -14.94
CA LEU A 56 10.23 -12.21 -13.67
C LEU A 56 10.46 -13.38 -12.72
N ASN A 57 9.51 -14.30 -12.64
CA ASN A 57 9.62 -15.47 -11.77
C ASN A 57 10.69 -16.45 -12.22
N GLU A 58 10.95 -16.56 -13.53
CA GLU A 58 12.01 -17.41 -14.09
C GLU A 58 13.40 -16.77 -13.99
N LYS A 59 13.50 -15.47 -14.20
CA LYS A 59 14.79 -14.78 -14.33
C LYS A 59 15.26 -14.07 -13.07
N THR A 60 14.38 -13.91 -12.07
CA THR A 60 14.70 -13.16 -10.85
C THR A 60 14.23 -13.87 -9.58
N ASP A 61 14.69 -13.36 -8.44
CA ASP A 61 14.22 -13.76 -7.12
C ASP A 61 13.06 -12.89 -6.59
N THR A 62 12.50 -12.04 -7.42
CA THR A 62 11.40 -11.13 -7.04
C THR A 62 10.14 -11.89 -6.65
N GLU A 63 9.57 -11.55 -5.51
CA GLU A 63 8.24 -12.02 -5.11
C GLU A 63 7.16 -11.21 -5.83
N ILE A 64 6.13 -11.88 -6.35
CA ILE A 64 5.04 -11.24 -7.08
C ILE A 64 3.72 -11.51 -6.35
N SER A 65 3.00 -10.46 -6.00
CA SER A 65 1.68 -10.52 -5.37
C SER A 65 0.63 -9.87 -6.27
N LEU A 66 -0.25 -10.68 -6.83
CA LEU A 66 -1.44 -10.21 -7.55
C LEU A 66 -2.51 -9.87 -6.52
N ARG A 67 -2.84 -8.57 -6.38
CA ARG A 67 -3.81 -8.08 -5.39
C ARG A 67 -5.18 -7.93 -6.02
N LEU A 68 -6.15 -8.60 -5.43
CA LEU A 68 -7.57 -8.49 -5.76
C LEU A 68 -8.32 -7.94 -4.56
N TRP A 69 -8.80 -6.71 -4.66
CA TRP A 69 -9.69 -6.12 -3.67
C TRP A 69 -11.11 -6.17 -4.21
N THR A 70 -11.96 -6.93 -3.56
CA THR A 70 -13.30 -7.19 -4.06
C THR A 70 -14.33 -7.13 -2.95
N THR A 71 -15.52 -6.62 -3.27
CA THR A 71 -16.70 -6.62 -2.41
C THR A 71 -17.43 -7.94 -2.42
N LEU A 72 -17.08 -8.86 -3.32
CA LEU A 72 -17.69 -10.19 -3.34
C LEU A 72 -17.45 -10.87 -1.99
N GLU A 73 -18.52 -11.21 -1.31
CA GLU A 73 -18.47 -12.00 -0.09
C GLU A 73 -17.73 -13.30 -0.41
N LYS A 74 -16.49 -13.38 0.09
CA LYS A 74 -15.60 -14.54 -0.06
C LYS A 74 -15.56 -15.05 -1.51
N PRO A 75 -14.73 -14.49 -2.38
CA PRO A 75 -14.33 -15.27 -3.54
C PRO A 75 -13.87 -16.61 -2.95
N ASN A 76 -14.54 -17.68 -3.36
CA ASN A 76 -14.31 -19.01 -2.79
C ASN A 76 -12.96 -19.56 -3.25
N LEU A 77 -11.89 -18.81 -2.96
CA LEU A 77 -10.51 -19.20 -3.13
C LEU A 77 -10.12 -20.09 -1.92
N PHE A 78 -10.88 -21.18 -1.75
CA PHE A 78 -10.62 -22.20 -0.73
C PHE A 78 -10.51 -21.65 0.72
N GLY A 79 -11.18 -20.52 1.02
CA GLY A 79 -11.16 -19.89 2.34
C GLY A 79 -9.82 -19.20 2.71
N GLN A 80 -8.88 -19.11 1.77
CA GLN A 80 -7.57 -18.51 2.02
C GLN A 80 -7.53 -17.07 1.52
N LYS A 81 -6.93 -16.18 2.34
CA LYS A 81 -6.66 -14.78 1.93
C LYS A 81 -5.50 -14.68 0.93
N ASN A 82 -4.62 -15.65 0.95
CA ASN A 82 -3.47 -15.74 0.05
C ASN A 82 -3.46 -17.11 -0.59
N LEU A 83 -3.42 -17.15 -1.91
CA LEU A 83 -3.26 -18.37 -2.69
C LEU A 83 -1.88 -18.35 -3.35
N THR A 84 -1.09 -19.37 -3.08
CA THR A 84 0.19 -19.59 -3.80
C THR A 84 -0.10 -20.24 -5.13
N ILE A 85 0.20 -19.55 -6.23
CA ILE A 85 0.08 -20.10 -7.60
C ILE A 85 1.29 -20.98 -7.87
N ARG A 86 2.47 -20.47 -7.54
CA ARG A 86 3.75 -21.18 -7.60
C ARG A 86 4.77 -20.46 -6.71
N LYS A 87 6.00 -20.95 -6.62
CA LYS A 87 7.07 -20.32 -5.84
C LYS A 87 7.19 -18.85 -6.17
N LYS A 88 7.07 -17.98 -5.18
CA LYS A 88 7.16 -16.51 -5.29
C LYS A 88 6.09 -15.82 -6.14
N LEU A 89 5.00 -16.51 -6.49
CA LEU A 89 3.84 -15.91 -7.15
C LEU A 89 2.57 -16.21 -6.37
N TYR A 90 1.91 -15.16 -5.89
CA TYR A 90 0.77 -15.25 -4.99
C TYR A 90 -0.42 -14.43 -5.49
N ILE A 91 -1.63 -14.89 -5.19
CA ILE A 91 -2.84 -14.06 -5.23
C ILE A 91 -3.18 -13.65 -3.80
N ASN A 92 -3.36 -12.36 -3.58
CA ASN A 92 -3.80 -11.79 -2.30
C ASN A 92 -5.19 -11.18 -2.49
N VAL A 93 -6.18 -11.74 -1.81
CA VAL A 93 -7.57 -11.25 -1.85
C VAL A 93 -7.90 -10.55 -0.54
N GLN A 94 -8.41 -9.33 -0.65
CA GLN A 94 -8.85 -8.53 0.50
C GLN A 94 -10.14 -7.79 0.18
N SER A 95 -10.88 -7.41 1.22
CA SER A 95 -11.97 -6.47 1.08
C SER A 95 -11.44 -5.07 0.73
N PRO A 96 -12.15 -4.31 -0.11
CA PRO A 96 -11.86 -2.91 -0.33
C PRO A 96 -11.85 -2.13 0.99
N PHE A 97 -11.22 -0.98 0.99
CA PHE A 97 -11.34 0.01 2.06
C PHE A 97 -11.58 1.38 1.44
N GLU A 98 -12.23 2.23 2.19
CA GLU A 98 -12.41 3.61 1.81
C GLU A 98 -11.15 4.41 2.19
N TRP A 99 -10.65 5.23 1.26
CA TRP A 99 -9.53 6.12 1.54
C TRP A 99 -9.95 7.14 2.60
N PRO A 100 -9.09 7.45 3.57
CA PRO A 100 -9.43 8.43 4.58
C PRO A 100 -9.63 9.81 3.94
N ASP A 101 -10.73 10.44 4.33
CA ASP A 101 -11.07 11.82 3.93
C ASP A 101 -11.65 12.50 5.16
N ILE A 102 -11.18 13.72 5.45
CA ILE A 102 -11.65 14.53 6.58
C ILE A 102 -13.14 14.89 6.48
N ASN A 103 -13.72 14.79 5.29
CA ASN A 103 -15.13 15.09 5.01
C ASN A 103 -16.03 13.84 5.00
N ASN A 104 -15.47 12.64 5.12
CA ASN A 104 -16.31 11.44 5.15
C ASN A 104 -17.08 11.33 6.48
N SER A 105 -18.19 10.59 6.47
CA SER A 105 -19.07 10.44 7.64
C SER A 105 -18.49 9.52 8.72
N TYR A 106 -17.48 8.69 8.40
CA TYR A 106 -16.84 7.84 9.37
C TYR A 106 -16.03 8.66 10.36
N TYR A 107 -16.26 8.45 11.64
CA TYR A 107 -15.48 9.06 12.71
C TYR A 107 -15.24 8.07 13.86
N ASN A 108 -13.98 7.88 14.21
CA ASN A 108 -13.57 7.14 15.39
C ASN A 108 -12.18 7.63 15.82
N ASP A 109 -12.08 8.22 17.02
CA ASP A 109 -10.81 8.71 17.57
C ASP A 109 -10.02 7.61 18.32
N ARG A 110 -10.56 6.38 18.40
CA ARG A 110 -9.92 5.27 19.09
C ARG A 110 -9.36 4.24 18.10
N GLY A 111 -8.35 3.52 18.52
CA GLY A 111 -7.80 2.41 17.77
C GLY A 111 -6.28 2.39 17.74
N PHE A 112 -5.74 1.50 16.92
CA PHE A 112 -4.31 1.28 16.76
C PHE A 112 -3.92 1.51 15.30
N CYS A 113 -2.75 2.09 15.07
CA CYS A 113 -2.21 2.28 13.73
C CYS A 113 -0.72 1.94 13.67
N GLN A 114 -0.24 1.57 12.49
CA GLN A 114 1.17 1.28 12.22
C GLN A 114 1.93 2.51 11.70
N GLY A 115 1.24 3.59 11.31
CA GLY A 115 1.87 4.83 10.86
C GLY A 115 2.84 5.38 11.89
N LEU A 116 4.00 5.83 11.46
CA LEU A 116 5.14 6.28 12.28
C LEU A 116 5.70 5.23 13.27
N ARG A 117 5.11 4.04 13.32
CA ARG A 117 5.61 2.94 14.16
C ARG A 117 6.47 1.97 13.39
N THR A 118 6.04 1.58 12.19
CA THR A 118 6.73 0.61 11.35
C THR A 118 7.10 1.16 9.98
N HIS A 119 6.51 2.27 9.60
CA HIS A 119 6.72 2.92 8.30
C HIS A 119 6.37 4.40 8.36
N ILE A 120 6.92 5.12 7.42
CA ILE A 120 6.53 6.48 7.03
C ILE A 120 6.26 6.47 5.53
N ALA A 121 5.61 7.50 5.01
CA ALA A 121 5.54 7.73 3.58
C ALA A 121 6.21 9.06 3.21
N ILE A 122 6.80 9.08 2.02
CA ILE A 122 7.44 10.25 1.44
C ILE A 122 6.76 10.50 0.11
N LEU A 123 6.15 11.65 -0.05
CA LEU A 123 5.49 12.06 -1.28
C LEU A 123 6.52 12.47 -2.34
N SER A 124 6.10 12.64 -3.59
CA SER A 124 7.00 12.95 -4.71
C SER A 124 7.72 14.29 -4.59
N ASP A 125 7.18 15.22 -3.81
CA ASP A 125 7.77 16.54 -3.49
C ASP A 125 8.68 16.52 -2.24
N GLY A 126 8.91 15.33 -1.67
CA GLY A 126 9.72 15.14 -0.47
C GLY A 126 8.96 15.33 0.85
N THR A 127 7.67 15.64 0.83
CA THR A 127 6.86 15.79 2.04
C THR A 127 6.74 14.45 2.76
N ILE A 128 7.02 14.46 4.07
CA ILE A 128 6.86 13.30 4.94
C ILE A 128 5.46 13.31 5.56
N VAL A 129 4.79 12.16 5.46
CA VAL A 129 3.47 11.91 6.04
C VAL A 129 3.48 10.59 6.83
N PRO A 130 2.55 10.38 7.77
CA PRO A 130 2.54 9.20 8.65
C PRO A 130 2.39 7.86 7.93
N CYS A 131 1.67 7.83 6.81
CA CYS A 131 1.43 6.63 6.02
C CYS A 131 1.02 6.96 4.59
N CYS A 132 1.05 5.95 3.71
CA CYS A 132 0.70 6.10 2.29
C CYS A 132 -0.78 6.44 2.02
N LEU A 133 -1.66 6.40 3.03
CA LEU A 133 -3.07 6.77 2.87
C LEU A 133 -3.27 8.30 2.97
N ASP A 134 -2.27 9.04 3.41
CA ASP A 134 -2.27 10.51 3.42
C ASP A 134 -1.61 11.06 2.14
N GLY A 135 -2.19 10.74 0.99
CA GLY A 135 -1.64 11.18 -0.30
C GLY A 135 -1.75 12.68 -0.56
N ASN A 136 -2.59 13.40 0.19
CA ASN A 136 -2.80 14.84 0.09
C ASN A 136 -2.01 15.66 1.12
N ALA A 137 -1.17 15.01 1.91
CA ALA A 137 -0.35 15.65 2.94
C ALA A 137 -1.16 16.44 4.00
N TYR A 138 -2.33 15.97 4.37
CA TYR A 138 -3.09 16.57 5.50
C TYR A 138 -2.28 16.60 6.79
N ILE A 139 -1.45 15.57 6.99
CA ILE A 139 -0.56 15.44 8.14
C ILE A 139 0.89 15.60 7.64
N SER A 140 1.21 16.75 7.08
CA SER A 140 2.59 17.08 6.73
C SER A 140 3.43 17.21 7.99
N LEU A 141 4.48 16.39 8.08
CA LEU A 141 5.41 16.36 9.23
C LEU A 141 6.71 17.10 8.94
N GLY A 142 7.00 17.41 7.68
CA GLY A 142 8.21 18.07 7.23
C GLY A 142 8.58 17.64 5.83
N ASN A 143 9.77 18.02 5.35
CA ASN A 143 10.22 17.70 4.00
C ASN A 143 11.70 17.29 4.01
N ILE A 144 12.01 16.12 3.43
CA ILE A 144 13.36 15.53 3.41
C ILE A 144 14.37 16.32 2.59
N PHE A 145 13.93 17.26 1.74
CA PHE A 145 14.84 18.10 0.97
C PHE A 145 15.35 19.32 1.75
N VAL A 146 14.75 19.63 2.91
CA VAL A 146 15.09 20.79 3.73
C VAL A 146 15.38 20.48 5.21
N GLN A 147 15.11 19.25 5.65
CA GLN A 147 15.28 18.83 7.04
C GLN A 147 15.77 17.38 7.10
N ASP A 148 16.56 17.06 8.11
CA ASP A 148 16.90 15.66 8.39
C ASP A 148 15.68 14.88 8.92
N ILE A 149 15.56 13.63 8.49
CA ILE A 149 14.46 12.76 8.90
C ILE A 149 14.42 12.55 10.42
N SER A 150 15.57 12.54 11.09
CA SER A 150 15.67 12.46 12.54
C SER A 150 15.01 13.66 13.21
N GLU A 151 15.28 14.87 12.72
CA GLU A 151 14.68 16.10 13.23
C GLU A 151 13.16 16.09 13.06
N ILE A 152 12.67 15.64 11.89
CA ILE A 152 11.23 15.52 11.61
C ILE A 152 10.58 14.51 12.56
N LEU A 153 11.25 13.40 12.85
CA LEU A 153 10.72 12.39 13.75
C LEU A 153 10.72 12.82 15.22
N GLU A 154 11.61 13.73 15.63
CA GLU A 154 11.69 14.26 16.98
C GLU A 154 10.76 15.45 17.24
N GLN A 155 10.14 16.02 16.21
CA GLN A 155 9.21 17.15 16.38
C GLN A 155 8.01 16.80 17.27
N GLU A 156 7.51 17.78 17.99
CA GLU A 156 6.38 17.64 18.92
C GLU A 156 5.15 17.00 18.26
N ARG A 157 4.78 17.46 17.05
CA ARG A 157 3.63 16.91 16.33
C ARG A 157 3.81 15.41 16.03
N THR A 158 5.00 15.01 15.58
CA THR A 158 5.33 13.61 15.29
C THR A 158 5.29 12.77 16.56
N GLN A 159 5.85 13.27 17.65
CA GLN A 159 5.86 12.57 18.94
C GLN A 159 4.45 12.45 19.53
N ASN A 160 3.63 13.50 19.42
CA ASN A 160 2.23 13.48 19.84
C ASN A 160 1.41 12.45 19.03
N PHE A 161 1.66 12.33 17.73
CA PHE A 161 1.05 11.30 16.89
C PHE A 161 1.41 9.89 17.39
N ILE A 162 2.69 9.64 17.61
CA ILE A 162 3.20 8.34 18.07
C ILE A 162 2.61 8.01 19.46
N GLN A 163 2.63 8.96 20.37
CA GLN A 163 2.10 8.77 21.72
C GLN A 163 0.59 8.55 21.70
N GLY A 164 -0.16 9.31 20.88
CA GLY A 164 -1.60 9.13 20.73
C GLY A 164 -1.96 7.68 20.38
N PHE A 165 -1.29 7.09 19.39
CA PHE A 165 -1.55 5.68 19.02
C PHE A 165 -1.01 4.65 20.04
N ARG A 166 0.00 4.99 20.85
CA ARG A 166 0.37 4.18 22.01
C ARG A 166 -0.76 4.13 23.02
N ASP A 167 -1.44 5.25 23.21
CA ASP A 167 -2.60 5.41 24.12
C ASP A 167 -3.93 5.00 23.44
N LYS A 168 -3.85 4.34 22.26
CA LYS A 168 -4.99 3.88 21.44
C LYS A 168 -5.91 5.03 21.00
N ARG A 169 -5.35 6.20 20.76
CA ARG A 169 -6.08 7.41 20.38
C ARG A 169 -5.48 8.05 19.13
N ALA A 170 -6.33 8.33 18.15
CA ALA A 170 -5.97 9.14 16.99
C ALA A 170 -6.02 10.62 17.36
N VAL A 171 -4.92 11.33 17.19
CA VAL A 171 -4.80 12.77 17.51
C VAL A 171 -4.94 13.68 16.31
N GLU A 172 -4.77 13.12 15.09
CA GLU A 172 -4.89 13.86 13.84
C GLU A 172 -6.28 13.67 13.22
N PRO A 173 -6.90 14.75 12.70
CA PRO A 173 -8.26 14.68 12.13
C PRO A 173 -8.40 13.59 11.07
N LEU A 174 -7.50 13.53 10.09
CA LEU A 174 -7.54 12.51 9.04
C LEU A 174 -7.55 11.08 9.62
N CYS A 175 -6.78 10.85 10.69
CA CYS A 175 -6.74 9.54 11.35
C CYS A 175 -8.05 9.21 12.08
N CYS A 176 -8.79 10.21 12.54
CA CYS A 176 -10.13 9.99 13.10
C CYS A 176 -11.14 9.55 12.03
N HIS A 177 -10.94 9.99 10.78
CA HIS A 177 -11.77 9.62 9.62
C HIS A 177 -11.21 8.42 8.82
N CYS A 178 -10.23 7.69 9.38
CA CYS A 178 -9.60 6.54 8.72
C CYS A 178 -10.14 5.22 9.28
N SER A 179 -11.00 4.53 8.52
CA SER A 179 -11.50 3.19 8.88
C SER A 179 -10.43 2.09 8.75
N PHE A 180 -9.36 2.32 8.01
CA PHE A 180 -8.30 1.34 7.80
C PHE A 180 -7.61 0.91 9.11
N LYS A 181 -7.55 1.79 10.12
CA LYS A 181 -6.96 1.47 11.44
C LYS A 181 -7.69 0.32 12.16
N GLU A 182 -8.97 0.09 11.88
CA GLU A 182 -9.73 -1.00 12.50
C GLU A 182 -9.18 -2.39 12.14
N ARG A 183 -8.51 -2.52 10.98
CA ARG A 183 -7.86 -3.76 10.56
C ARG A 183 -6.75 -4.22 11.51
N PHE A 184 -6.22 -3.30 12.32
CA PHE A 184 -5.17 -3.58 13.30
C PHE A 184 -5.74 -3.89 14.69
N SER A 185 -6.99 -3.53 14.96
CA SER A 185 -7.63 -3.66 16.29
C SER A 185 -7.98 -5.11 16.65
N HIS A 186 -8.10 -6.00 15.66
CA HIS A 186 -8.49 -7.40 15.84
C HIS A 186 -7.32 -8.38 16.07
N LYS A 187 -6.09 -7.88 16.25
CA LYS A 187 -4.89 -8.70 16.42
C LYS A 187 -4.29 -8.61 17.84
N MET A 188 -5.08 -8.19 18.82
CA MET A 188 -4.69 -8.21 20.23
C MET A 188 -5.44 -9.31 20.98
#